data_fd52c6e292d008cbd60a61d9a5c8c76d
#
_entry.id   fd52c6e292d008cbd60a61d9a5c8c76d
#
_cell.length_a   1.000
_cell.length_b   1.000
_cell.length_c   1.000
_cell.angle_alpha   90.00
_cell.angle_beta   90.00
_cell.angle_gamma   90.00
#
_symmetry.space_group_name_H-M   'P 1'
#
loop_
_entity.id
_entity.type
_entity.pdbx_description
1 polymer ?
#
loop_
_entity_poly.entity_id
_entity_poly.type
_entity_poly.pdbx_seq_one_letter_code
_entity_poly.pdbx_strand_id
1 'polypeptide(L)'
;DKNNGGSHLFGLFKEVADIKTADQLHLPTPEAHYETMVVQPTEQQEEMVAALSERAADVHSGNVDPSVDNMLKITSDGRKLGLDQRLINPLLPDDPESKVNACVRNVHRIWQDGQEDRLTQLIFCDISTPKAGSAATPLERLGEQEGEKGNSFNVYDDIRGKLINMGVPPEEIAFIHDADTEVKKKELFAKVRSGQVRVLIGSTAKMGAGTNV
;
A
#
# COMPACT_ATOMS: atom_id res chain seq x y z
N ASP A 1 -31.70 9.32 -23.11
CA ASP A 1 -31.58 7.95 -23.64
C ASP A 1 -30.13 7.49 -23.81
N LYS A 2 -29.33 7.50 -22.71
CA LYS A 2 -27.93 7.02 -22.73
C LYS A 2 -27.72 5.64 -22.06
N ASN A 3 -28.78 4.94 -21.69
CA ASN A 3 -28.67 3.68 -20.91
C ASN A 3 -29.05 2.41 -21.69
N ASN A 4 -29.33 2.46 -22.99
CA ASN A 4 -29.81 1.28 -23.74
C ASN A 4 -28.66 0.42 -24.36
N GLY A 5 -27.45 0.93 -24.49
CA GLY A 5 -26.33 0.17 -25.09
C GLY A 5 -25.82 -0.98 -24.20
N GLY A 6 -25.76 -0.76 -22.89
CA GLY A 6 -25.26 -1.75 -21.94
C GLY A 6 -26.21 -2.95 -21.77
N SER A 7 -27.51 -2.72 -21.77
CA SER A 7 -28.49 -3.79 -21.59
C SER A 7 -28.59 -4.68 -22.83
N HIS A 8 -28.40 -4.12 -24.02
CA HIS A 8 -28.44 -4.89 -25.29
C HIS A 8 -27.17 -5.77 -25.43
N LEU A 9 -26.00 -5.24 -25.12
CA LEU A 9 -24.75 -6.00 -25.11
C LEU A 9 -24.80 -7.15 -24.08
N PHE A 10 -25.34 -6.89 -22.90
CA PHE A 10 -25.54 -7.91 -21.85
C PHE A 10 -26.56 -8.98 -22.28
N GLY A 11 -27.60 -8.61 -23.03
CA GLY A 11 -28.55 -9.54 -23.61
C GLY A 11 -27.91 -10.51 -24.62
N LEU A 12 -27.08 -9.99 -25.52
CA LEU A 12 -26.31 -10.80 -26.48
C LEU A 12 -25.30 -11.74 -25.78
N PHE A 13 -24.68 -11.29 -24.70
CA PHE A 13 -23.76 -12.13 -23.95
C PHE A 13 -24.47 -13.31 -23.27
N LYS A 14 -25.69 -13.12 -22.79
CA LYS A 14 -26.50 -14.20 -22.17
C LYS A 14 -26.88 -15.31 -23.11
N GLU A 15 -26.93 -15.04 -24.44
CA GLU A 15 -27.25 -16.05 -25.44
C GLU A 15 -26.09 -17.02 -25.72
N VAL A 16 -24.85 -16.61 -25.44
CA VAL A 16 -23.63 -17.36 -25.77
C VAL A 16 -22.76 -17.70 -24.57
N ALA A 17 -23.10 -17.21 -23.37
CA ALA A 17 -22.33 -17.41 -22.15
C ALA A 17 -23.24 -17.81 -20.95
N ASP A 18 -22.82 -18.80 -20.19
CA ASP A 18 -23.44 -19.13 -18.90
C ASP A 18 -22.92 -18.15 -17.83
N ILE A 19 -23.77 -17.18 -17.47
CA ILE A 19 -23.44 -16.12 -16.53
C ILE A 19 -24.02 -16.49 -15.17
N LYS A 20 -23.15 -16.71 -14.18
CA LYS A 20 -23.53 -16.89 -12.78
C LYS A 20 -23.07 -15.69 -11.96
N THR A 21 -23.99 -15.11 -11.21
CA THR A 21 -23.65 -14.08 -10.20
C THR A 21 -23.17 -14.75 -8.90
N ALA A 22 -22.45 -14.00 -8.06
CA ALA A 22 -21.97 -14.52 -6.77
C ALA A 22 -23.11 -15.12 -5.93
N ASP A 23 -24.30 -14.48 -5.92
CA ASP A 23 -25.47 -14.94 -5.20
C ASP A 23 -26.00 -16.30 -5.72
N GLN A 24 -25.85 -16.57 -7.02
CA GLN A 24 -26.26 -17.84 -7.63
C GLN A 24 -25.27 -18.97 -7.38
N LEU A 25 -24.01 -18.63 -7.13
CA LEU A 25 -22.97 -19.63 -6.90
C LEU A 25 -22.92 -20.13 -5.45
N HIS A 26 -23.59 -19.45 -4.50
CA HIS A 26 -23.59 -19.80 -3.08
C HIS A 26 -22.19 -20.14 -2.54
N LEU A 27 -21.17 -19.38 -2.99
CA LEU A 27 -19.80 -19.61 -2.56
C LEU A 27 -19.67 -19.31 -1.05
N PRO A 28 -18.92 -20.11 -0.31
CA PRO A 28 -18.61 -19.79 1.08
C PRO A 28 -17.72 -18.53 1.10
N THR A 29 -18.33 -17.40 1.40
CA THR A 29 -17.62 -16.13 1.56
C THR A 29 -17.45 -15.83 3.04
N PRO A 30 -16.28 -15.36 3.49
CA PRO A 30 -16.10 -14.94 4.87
C PRO A 30 -16.93 -13.70 5.17
N GLU A 31 -17.37 -13.57 6.42
CA GLU A 31 -17.96 -12.32 6.90
C GLU A 31 -16.88 -11.25 7.01
N ALA A 32 -17.10 -10.12 6.36
CA ALA A 32 -16.14 -9.01 6.36
C ALA A 32 -16.52 -8.00 7.45
N HIS A 33 -15.60 -7.73 8.37
CA HIS A 33 -15.70 -6.66 9.35
C HIS A 33 -14.85 -5.48 8.89
N TYR A 34 -15.49 -4.30 8.68
CA TYR A 34 -14.82 -3.09 8.22
C TYR A 34 -14.59 -2.14 9.39
N GLU A 35 -13.32 -1.79 9.62
CA GLU A 35 -12.92 -0.84 10.63
C GLU A 35 -12.15 0.31 9.97
N THR A 36 -12.59 1.55 10.18
CA THR A 36 -11.95 2.75 9.63
C THR A 36 -11.20 3.49 10.72
N MET A 37 -9.87 3.55 10.60
CA MET A 37 -9.03 4.34 11.48
C MET A 37 -8.77 5.71 10.85
N VAL A 38 -9.18 6.77 11.55
CA VAL A 38 -8.97 8.17 11.13
C VAL A 38 -7.87 8.78 11.98
N VAL A 39 -6.91 9.44 11.33
CA VAL A 39 -5.83 10.20 11.97
C VAL A 39 -6.00 11.68 11.66
N GLN A 40 -5.56 12.55 12.59
CA GLN A 40 -5.59 13.99 12.39
C GLN A 40 -4.32 14.46 11.66
N PRO A 41 -4.40 15.47 10.79
CA PRO A 41 -3.22 16.05 10.15
C PRO A 41 -2.40 16.85 11.18
N THR A 42 -1.09 16.95 10.94
CA THR A 42 -0.22 17.90 11.63
C THR A 42 -0.36 19.30 11.05
N GLU A 43 0.05 20.34 11.80
CA GLU A 43 0.12 21.72 11.28
C GLU A 43 0.94 21.81 9.98
N GLN A 44 2.08 21.09 9.93
CA GLN A 44 2.89 21.03 8.72
C GLN A 44 2.15 20.40 7.53
N GLN A 45 1.36 19.37 7.77
CA GLN A 45 0.54 18.77 6.72
C GLN A 45 -0.53 19.74 6.24
N GLU A 46 -1.17 20.50 7.12
CA GLU A 46 -2.16 21.52 6.76
C GLU A 46 -1.53 22.62 5.90
N GLU A 47 -0.36 23.14 6.28
CA GLU A 47 0.40 24.12 5.50
C GLU A 47 0.77 23.56 4.11
N MET A 48 1.22 22.32 4.04
CA MET A 48 1.57 21.67 2.76
C MET A 48 0.34 21.46 1.88
N VAL A 49 -0.84 21.16 2.45
CA VAL A 49 -2.11 21.06 1.71
C VAL A 49 -2.51 22.44 1.16
N ALA A 50 -2.33 23.50 1.94
CA ALA A 50 -2.58 24.87 1.45
C ALA A 50 -1.68 25.21 0.26
N ALA A 51 -0.38 24.89 0.33
CA ALA A 51 0.56 25.08 -0.78
C ALA A 51 0.18 24.25 -2.02
N LEU A 52 -0.32 23.03 -1.87
CA LEU A 52 -0.83 22.23 -2.98
C LEU A 52 -2.07 22.87 -3.62
N SER A 53 -2.92 23.52 -2.82
CA SER A 53 -4.11 24.22 -3.31
C SER A 53 -3.74 25.48 -4.12
N GLU A 54 -2.72 26.22 -3.68
CA GLU A 54 -2.17 27.36 -4.43
C GLU A 54 -1.58 26.91 -5.79
N ARG A 55 -0.77 25.84 -5.78
CA ARG A 55 -0.22 25.23 -7.01
C ARG A 55 -1.35 24.80 -7.97
N ALA A 56 -2.42 24.22 -7.46
CA ALA A 56 -3.56 23.82 -8.27
C ALA A 56 -4.28 25.02 -8.91
N ALA A 57 -4.41 26.12 -8.19
CA ALA A 57 -4.97 27.38 -8.72
C ALA A 57 -4.09 27.95 -9.84
N ASP A 58 -2.77 27.95 -9.68
CA ASP A 58 -1.81 28.44 -10.68
C ASP A 58 -1.85 27.58 -11.96
N VAL A 59 -1.90 26.27 -11.84
CA VAL A 59 -2.07 25.36 -12.98
C VAL A 59 -3.41 25.61 -13.69
N HIS A 60 -4.49 25.79 -12.92
CA HIS A 60 -5.82 26.02 -13.47
C HIS A 60 -5.91 27.37 -14.22
N SER A 61 -5.23 28.39 -13.72
CA SER A 61 -5.18 29.71 -14.38
C SER A 61 -4.24 29.79 -15.58
N GLY A 62 -3.47 28.72 -15.86
CA GLY A 62 -2.51 28.68 -16.95
C GLY A 62 -1.22 29.48 -16.69
N ASN A 63 -0.95 29.83 -15.44
CA ASN A 63 0.23 30.61 -15.06
C ASN A 63 1.52 29.79 -15.01
N VAL A 64 1.42 28.44 -15.05
CA VAL A 64 2.55 27.52 -14.95
C VAL A 64 2.62 26.62 -16.17
N ASP A 65 3.83 26.43 -16.70
CA ASP A 65 4.06 25.49 -17.80
C ASP A 65 3.75 24.03 -17.33
N PRO A 66 2.93 23.27 -18.07
CA PRO A 66 2.57 21.90 -17.70
C PRO A 66 3.77 20.94 -17.54
N SER A 67 4.92 21.25 -18.12
CA SER A 67 6.17 20.50 -17.93
C SER A 67 6.80 20.75 -16.55
N VAL A 68 6.58 21.93 -15.98
CA VAL A 68 7.08 22.34 -14.66
C VAL A 68 6.16 21.78 -13.56
N ASP A 69 4.86 22.09 -13.64
CA ASP A 69 3.84 21.59 -12.70
C ASP A 69 2.51 21.32 -13.41
N ASN A 70 1.75 20.37 -12.89
CA ASN A 70 0.46 19.96 -13.45
C ASN A 70 -0.38 19.22 -12.42
N MET A 71 -1.68 19.07 -12.70
CA MET A 71 -2.62 18.40 -11.78
C MET A 71 -2.23 16.96 -11.44
N LEU A 72 -1.53 16.22 -12.31
CA LEU A 72 -1.08 14.87 -12.03
C LEU A 72 0.01 14.85 -10.95
N LYS A 73 0.99 15.77 -11.05
CA LYS A 73 2.03 15.95 -10.01
C LYS A 73 1.40 16.35 -8.68
N ILE A 74 0.52 17.36 -8.69
CA ILE A 74 -0.15 17.87 -7.48
C ILE A 74 -0.97 16.76 -6.81
N THR A 75 -1.73 15.99 -7.58
CA THR A 75 -2.50 14.84 -7.06
C THR A 75 -1.58 13.75 -6.48
N SER A 76 -0.46 13.47 -7.15
CA SER A 76 0.54 12.52 -6.66
C SER A 76 1.15 12.99 -5.33
N ASP A 77 1.52 14.27 -5.25
CA ASP A 77 2.08 14.86 -4.03
C ASP A 77 1.04 14.86 -2.90
N GLY A 78 -0.21 15.19 -3.18
CA GLY A 78 -1.30 15.11 -2.20
C GLY A 78 -1.53 13.71 -1.65
N ARG A 79 -1.44 12.69 -2.51
CA ARG A 79 -1.54 11.29 -2.07
C ARG A 79 -0.36 10.87 -1.18
N LYS A 80 0.86 11.29 -1.51
CA LYS A 80 2.05 11.06 -0.70
C LYS A 80 1.95 11.75 0.65
N LEU A 81 1.58 13.04 0.65
CA LEU A 81 1.38 13.83 1.86
C LEU A 81 0.31 13.21 2.78
N GLY A 82 -0.80 12.77 2.19
CA GLY A 82 -1.89 12.11 2.93
C GLY A 82 -1.52 10.73 3.50
N LEU A 83 -0.42 10.11 3.06
CA LEU A 83 0.10 8.88 3.64
C LEU A 83 1.14 9.17 4.71
N ASP A 84 2.21 9.92 4.35
CA ASP A 84 3.28 10.31 5.27
C ASP A 84 3.99 11.56 4.72
N GLN A 85 4.13 12.59 5.54
CA GLN A 85 4.77 13.85 5.17
C GLN A 85 6.24 13.69 4.72
N ARG A 86 6.94 12.66 5.22
CA ARG A 86 8.33 12.34 4.85
C ARG A 86 8.48 11.89 3.40
N LEU A 87 7.39 11.49 2.72
CA LEU A 87 7.38 11.20 1.29
C LEU A 87 7.51 12.46 0.41
N ILE A 88 7.19 13.64 0.97
CA ILE A 88 7.37 14.93 0.32
C ILE A 88 8.68 15.57 0.76
N ASN A 89 8.95 15.58 2.06
CA ASN A 89 10.18 16.12 2.63
C ASN A 89 10.76 15.13 3.66
N PRO A 90 11.80 14.37 3.29
CA PRO A 90 12.44 13.38 4.19
C PRO A 90 13.07 13.97 5.45
N LEU A 91 13.25 15.30 5.50
CA LEU A 91 13.79 15.99 6.68
C LEU A 91 12.73 16.25 7.77
N LEU A 92 11.46 16.06 7.45
CA LEU A 92 10.39 16.19 8.44
C LEU A 92 10.45 15.04 9.46
N PRO A 93 10.05 15.29 10.71
CA PRO A 93 10.03 14.27 11.74
C PRO A 93 8.99 13.19 11.42
N ASP A 94 9.20 12.00 12.00
CA ASP A 94 8.19 10.96 12.05
C ASP A 94 7.05 11.43 12.97
N ASP A 95 5.84 11.55 12.42
CA ASP A 95 4.66 11.89 13.20
C ASP A 95 4.10 10.62 13.87
N PRO A 96 4.10 10.53 15.22
CA PRO A 96 3.58 9.35 15.94
C PRO A 96 2.13 9.02 15.61
N GLU A 97 1.32 10.00 15.22
CA GLU A 97 -0.09 9.84 14.88
C GLU A 97 -0.34 9.69 13.38
N SER A 98 0.73 9.55 12.56
CA SER A 98 0.60 9.33 11.12
C SER A 98 -0.17 8.04 10.80
N LYS A 99 -0.74 7.97 9.60
CA LYS A 99 -1.38 6.74 9.09
C LYS A 99 -0.45 5.54 9.11
N VAL A 100 0.83 5.75 8.81
CA VAL A 100 1.85 4.69 8.84
C VAL A 100 2.03 4.17 10.26
N ASN A 101 2.16 5.06 11.25
CA ASN A 101 2.30 4.66 12.65
C ASN A 101 1.02 4.04 13.21
N ALA A 102 -0.16 4.54 12.83
CA ALA A 102 -1.44 3.92 13.18
C ALA A 102 -1.55 2.49 12.61
N CYS A 103 -1.14 2.30 11.35
CA CYS A 103 -1.07 0.96 10.73
C CYS A 103 -0.12 0.04 11.50
N VAL A 104 1.09 0.49 11.82
CA VAL A 104 2.09 -0.30 12.56
C VAL A 104 1.54 -0.74 13.93
N ARG A 105 0.94 0.18 14.69
CA ARG A 105 0.32 -0.15 15.99
C ARG A 105 -0.79 -1.20 15.85
N ASN A 106 -1.65 -1.05 14.85
CA ASN A 106 -2.74 -2.00 14.62
C ASN A 106 -2.23 -3.38 14.20
N VAL A 107 -1.28 -3.42 13.27
CA VAL A 107 -0.65 -4.67 12.81
C VAL A 107 0.05 -5.39 13.96
N HIS A 108 0.79 -4.65 14.79
CA HIS A 108 1.46 -5.23 15.96
C HIS A 108 0.47 -5.80 16.96
N ARG A 109 -0.63 -5.07 17.25
CA ARG A 109 -1.69 -5.56 18.15
C ARG A 109 -2.30 -6.88 17.63
N ILE A 110 -2.69 -6.92 16.35
CA ILE A 110 -3.28 -8.14 15.74
C ILE A 110 -2.24 -9.27 15.71
N TRP A 111 -0.97 -8.96 15.48
CA TRP A 111 0.12 -9.94 15.53
C TRP A 111 0.25 -10.56 16.94
N GLN A 112 0.17 -9.75 17.99
CA GLN A 112 0.20 -10.24 19.38
C GLN A 112 -1.05 -11.08 19.71
N ASP A 113 -2.24 -10.54 19.43
CA ASP A 113 -3.51 -11.19 19.76
C ASP A 113 -3.69 -12.51 19.01
N GLY A 114 -3.17 -12.62 17.78
CA GLY A 114 -3.26 -13.80 16.95
C GLY A 114 -2.05 -14.73 17.03
N GLN A 115 -1.28 -14.72 18.11
CA GLN A 115 -0.02 -15.47 18.21
C GLN A 115 -0.22 -16.98 18.29
N GLU A 116 -1.23 -17.44 19.01
CA GLU A 116 -1.55 -18.87 19.16
C GLU A 116 -1.99 -19.50 17.83
N ASP A 117 -2.83 -18.81 17.08
CA ASP A 117 -3.36 -19.26 15.78
C ASP A 117 -2.45 -18.90 14.61
N ARG A 118 -1.36 -18.18 14.86
CA ARG A 118 -0.45 -17.63 13.84
C ARG A 118 -1.18 -16.87 12.74
N LEU A 119 -2.13 -16.03 13.14
CA LEU A 119 -2.92 -15.21 12.22
C LEU A 119 -2.01 -14.37 11.30
N THR A 120 -2.42 -14.26 10.05
CA THR A 120 -1.67 -13.54 9.02
C THR A 120 -2.38 -12.26 8.60
N GLN A 121 -1.62 -11.26 8.20
CA GLN A 121 -2.10 -9.94 7.83
C GLN A 121 -1.52 -9.51 6.49
N LEU A 122 -2.34 -8.87 5.67
CA LEU A 122 -1.93 -8.28 4.39
C LEU A 122 -2.01 -6.76 4.50
N ILE A 123 -0.91 -6.07 4.20
CA ILE A 123 -0.86 -4.61 4.14
C ILE A 123 -0.78 -4.20 2.66
N PHE A 124 -1.82 -3.50 2.18
CA PHE A 124 -1.85 -2.95 0.83
C PHE A 124 -1.38 -1.50 0.84
N CYS A 125 -0.26 -1.23 0.16
CA CYS A 125 0.28 0.11 0.00
C CYS A 125 0.77 0.31 -1.44
N ASP A 126 0.11 1.21 -2.18
CA ASP A 126 0.39 1.48 -3.58
C ASP A 126 1.38 2.63 -3.79
N ILE A 127 1.79 3.29 -2.70
CA ILE A 127 2.73 4.40 -2.71
C ILE A 127 4.06 3.95 -2.09
N SER A 128 5.18 4.48 -2.61
CA SER A 128 6.52 4.15 -2.12
C SER A 128 6.87 2.66 -2.25
N THR A 129 6.37 2.00 -3.32
CA THR A 129 6.70 0.60 -3.59
C THR A 129 8.19 0.42 -3.83
N PRO A 130 8.82 -0.64 -3.28
CA PRO A 130 10.23 -0.93 -3.52
C PRO A 130 10.53 -1.09 -5.02
N LYS A 131 11.65 -0.55 -5.50
CA LYS A 131 12.10 -0.75 -6.88
C LYS A 131 12.60 -2.18 -7.05
N ALA A 132 12.30 -2.80 -8.19
CA ALA A 132 12.84 -4.11 -8.53
C ALA A 132 14.37 -4.07 -8.54
N GLY A 133 15.02 -4.99 -7.81
CA GLY A 133 16.46 -5.01 -7.63
C GLY A 133 16.96 -4.43 -6.30
N SER A 134 16.08 -3.92 -5.45
CA SER A 134 16.38 -3.50 -4.07
C SER A 134 16.31 -4.69 -3.08
N ALA A 135 16.66 -5.89 -3.51
CA ALA A 135 16.67 -7.10 -2.67
C ALA A 135 17.89 -7.18 -1.72
N ALA A 136 18.39 -6.02 -1.27
CA ALA A 136 19.37 -6.00 -0.19
C ALA A 136 18.68 -6.43 1.12
N THR A 137 19.28 -7.41 1.80
CA THR A 137 18.82 -7.81 3.14
C THR A 137 18.90 -6.62 4.10
N PRO A 138 18.09 -6.60 5.19
CA PRO A 138 18.15 -5.53 6.18
C PRO A 138 19.56 -5.28 6.74
N LEU A 139 20.40 -6.32 6.78
CA LEU A 139 21.79 -6.26 7.25
C LEU A 139 22.71 -5.57 6.22
N GLU A 140 22.51 -5.82 4.93
CA GLU A 140 23.26 -5.19 3.84
C GLU A 140 22.92 -3.71 3.70
N ARG A 141 21.64 -3.33 3.94
CA ARG A 141 21.20 -1.91 3.95
C ARG A 141 21.77 -1.10 5.11
N LEU A 142 22.13 -1.74 6.23
CA LEU A 142 22.79 -1.10 7.37
C LEU A 142 24.31 -0.92 7.14
N GLY A 143 24.87 -1.59 6.15
CA GLY A 143 26.31 -1.55 5.81
C GLY A 143 26.67 -0.66 4.62
N GLU A 144 25.71 -0.15 3.86
CA GLU A 144 25.97 0.79 2.76
C GLU A 144 26.22 2.19 3.35
N GLN A 145 27.54 2.48 3.52
CA GLN A 145 28.02 3.79 3.89
C GLN A 145 27.60 4.86 2.86
N GLU A 146 27.33 6.04 3.38
CA GLU A 146 27.05 7.31 2.73
C GLU A 146 27.87 7.55 1.46
N GLY A 147 27.29 7.28 0.30
CA GLY A 147 27.84 7.54 -1.02
C GLY A 147 26.75 7.62 -2.08
N GLU A 148 26.22 8.82 -2.28
CA GLU A 148 25.55 9.33 -3.50
C GLU A 148 24.47 8.48 -4.21
N LYS A 149 23.55 7.83 -3.46
CA LYS A 149 22.15 7.65 -3.92
C LYS A 149 21.25 8.00 -2.75
N GLY A 150 20.68 9.20 -2.78
CA GLY A 150 19.92 9.78 -1.69
C GLY A 150 19.05 8.76 -0.98
N ASN A 151 19.19 8.67 0.33
CA ASN A 151 18.37 7.89 1.25
C ASN A 151 16.93 8.43 1.19
N SER A 152 16.19 8.02 0.14
CA SER A 152 14.80 8.42 0.00
C SER A 152 13.98 7.56 0.97
N PHE A 153 13.30 8.20 1.91
CA PHE A 153 12.35 7.57 2.82
C PHE A 153 11.43 6.60 2.07
N ASN A 154 11.31 5.36 2.58
CA ASN A 154 10.48 4.32 2.01
C ASN A 154 9.52 3.77 3.08
N VAL A 155 8.21 3.80 2.79
CA VAL A 155 7.17 3.39 3.72
C VAL A 155 7.23 1.90 4.05
N TYR A 156 7.58 1.05 3.10
CA TYR A 156 7.70 -0.41 3.34
C TYR A 156 8.81 -0.72 4.33
N ASP A 157 9.98 -0.10 4.15
CA ASP A 157 11.11 -0.27 5.04
C ASP A 157 10.84 0.33 6.42
N ASP A 158 10.14 1.46 6.49
CA ASP A 158 9.74 2.11 7.75
C ASP A 158 8.79 1.22 8.55
N ILE A 159 7.73 0.69 7.91
CA ILE A 159 6.79 -0.25 8.56
C ILE A 159 7.53 -1.47 9.08
N ARG A 160 8.38 -2.09 8.24
CA ARG A 160 9.16 -3.28 8.61
C ARG A 160 10.07 -3.00 9.80
N GLY A 161 10.83 -1.90 9.74
CA GLY A 161 11.75 -1.50 10.80
C GLY A 161 11.04 -1.27 12.13
N LYS A 162 9.89 -0.59 12.10
CA LYS A 162 9.07 -0.33 13.28
C LYS A 162 8.51 -1.63 13.89
N LEU A 163 7.98 -2.53 13.07
CA LEU A 163 7.47 -3.82 13.54
C LEU A 163 8.58 -4.66 14.17
N ILE A 164 9.78 -4.69 13.57
CA ILE A 164 10.95 -5.39 14.14
C ILE A 164 11.34 -4.77 15.48
N ASN A 165 11.38 -3.44 15.58
CA ASN A 165 11.67 -2.74 16.83
C ASN A 165 10.62 -3.01 17.93
N MET A 166 9.39 -3.35 17.55
CA MET A 166 8.32 -3.77 18.47
C MET A 166 8.36 -5.27 18.80
N GLY A 167 9.33 -6.02 18.27
CA GLY A 167 9.57 -7.43 18.60
C GLY A 167 9.01 -8.44 17.61
N VAL A 168 8.51 -8.01 16.45
CA VAL A 168 8.10 -8.95 15.38
C VAL A 168 9.35 -9.52 14.71
N PRO A 169 9.52 -10.87 14.65
CA PRO A 169 10.67 -11.48 13.99
C PRO A 169 10.78 -11.07 12.52
N PRO A 170 11.97 -10.70 12.02
CA PRO A 170 12.17 -10.29 10.64
C PRO A 170 11.69 -11.30 9.59
N GLU A 171 11.79 -12.59 9.90
CA GLU A 171 11.35 -13.71 9.05
C GLU A 171 9.83 -13.83 8.93
N GLU A 172 9.07 -13.24 9.86
CA GLU A 172 7.61 -13.19 9.81
C GLU A 172 7.08 -12.03 8.97
N ILE A 173 7.96 -11.14 8.48
CA ILE A 173 7.61 -9.98 7.64
C ILE A 173 8.20 -10.17 6.24
N ALA A 174 7.37 -10.08 5.20
CA ALA A 174 7.81 -10.17 3.82
C ALA A 174 7.21 -9.09 2.93
N PHE A 175 7.91 -8.78 1.84
CA PHE A 175 7.39 -7.94 0.76
C PHE A 175 7.08 -8.79 -0.45
N ILE A 176 5.90 -8.60 -1.07
CA ILE A 176 5.54 -9.28 -2.32
C ILE A 176 6.55 -8.94 -3.44
N HIS A 177 7.19 -7.78 -3.36
CA HIS A 177 8.16 -7.29 -4.34
C HIS A 177 9.46 -8.10 -4.36
N ASP A 178 9.77 -8.85 -3.29
CA ASP A 178 10.93 -9.74 -3.22
C ASP A 178 10.67 -11.08 -3.97
N ALA A 179 9.41 -11.37 -4.28
CA ALA A 179 8.99 -12.53 -5.07
C ALA A 179 8.77 -12.12 -6.54
N ASP A 180 9.85 -12.04 -7.30
CA ASP A 180 9.90 -11.56 -8.68
C ASP A 180 9.42 -12.57 -9.73
N THR A 181 9.30 -13.86 -9.36
CA THR A 181 8.82 -14.93 -10.23
C THR A 181 7.55 -15.57 -9.69
N GLU A 182 6.76 -16.21 -10.57
CA GLU A 182 5.54 -16.93 -10.14
C GLU A 182 5.84 -18.07 -9.17
N VAL A 183 7.01 -18.71 -9.28
CA VAL A 183 7.45 -19.76 -8.34
C VAL A 183 7.68 -19.17 -6.96
N LYS A 184 8.45 -18.09 -6.85
CA LYS A 184 8.71 -17.41 -5.58
C LYS A 184 7.44 -16.85 -4.96
N LYS A 185 6.48 -16.35 -5.77
CA LYS A 185 5.18 -15.91 -5.26
C LYS A 185 4.39 -17.06 -4.65
N LYS A 186 4.34 -18.21 -5.33
CA LYS A 186 3.67 -19.41 -4.79
C LYS A 186 4.29 -19.88 -3.48
N GLU A 187 5.62 -19.89 -3.39
CA GLU A 187 6.34 -20.22 -2.17
C GLU A 187 6.04 -19.23 -1.05
N LEU A 188 6.06 -17.92 -1.35
CA LEU A 188 5.75 -16.87 -0.38
C LEU A 188 4.31 -17.01 0.13
N PHE A 189 3.33 -17.21 -0.74
CA PHE A 189 1.93 -17.42 -0.34
C PHE A 189 1.75 -18.72 0.48
N ALA A 190 2.51 -19.76 0.18
CA ALA A 190 2.51 -20.95 1.02
C ALA A 190 3.02 -20.67 2.45
N LYS A 191 4.07 -19.84 2.58
CA LYS A 191 4.57 -19.39 3.89
C LYS A 191 3.57 -18.53 4.64
N VAL A 192 2.82 -17.67 3.92
CA VAL A 192 1.73 -16.87 4.53
C VAL A 192 0.63 -17.80 5.04
N ARG A 193 0.11 -18.70 4.21
CA ARG A 193 -0.95 -19.64 4.62
C ARG A 193 -0.56 -20.57 5.77
N SER A 194 0.72 -20.90 5.90
CA SER A 194 1.23 -21.71 7.01
C SER A 194 1.55 -20.90 8.29
N GLY A 195 1.39 -19.58 8.24
CA GLY A 195 1.75 -18.68 9.34
C GLY A 195 3.25 -18.53 9.59
N GLN A 196 4.11 -18.97 8.66
CA GLN A 196 5.55 -18.68 8.72
C GLN A 196 5.82 -17.20 8.46
N VAL A 197 5.14 -16.62 7.48
CA VAL A 197 5.09 -15.17 7.23
C VAL A 197 3.74 -14.68 7.75
N ARG A 198 3.75 -13.81 8.73
CA ARG A 198 2.54 -13.31 9.39
C ARG A 198 2.15 -11.90 8.95
N VAL A 199 3.08 -11.16 8.36
CA VAL A 199 2.83 -9.84 7.79
C VAL A 199 3.37 -9.80 6.37
N LEU A 200 2.48 -9.69 5.39
CA LEU A 200 2.85 -9.52 3.99
C LEU A 200 2.48 -8.11 3.52
N ILE A 201 3.47 -7.38 3.03
CA ILE A 201 3.31 -6.00 2.54
C ILE A 201 3.44 -5.99 1.01
N GLY A 202 2.49 -5.35 0.34
CA GLY A 202 2.54 -5.25 -1.11
C GLY A 202 1.59 -4.22 -1.71
N SER A 203 1.68 -4.06 -3.03
CA SER A 203 0.76 -3.20 -3.77
C SER A 203 -0.48 -3.98 -4.22
N THR A 204 -1.58 -3.25 -4.40
CA THR A 204 -2.81 -3.79 -4.97
C THR A 204 -2.57 -4.47 -6.32
N ALA A 205 -1.68 -3.92 -7.15
CA ALA A 205 -1.33 -4.50 -8.45
C ALA A 205 -0.67 -5.89 -8.34
N LYS A 206 0.09 -6.17 -7.26
CA LYS A 206 0.80 -7.44 -7.06
C LYS A 206 0.06 -8.45 -6.18
N MET A 207 -0.79 -7.99 -5.27
CA MET A 207 -1.51 -8.84 -4.31
C MET A 207 -3.03 -8.78 -4.46
N GLY A 208 -3.57 -7.98 -5.37
CA GLY A 208 -5.01 -7.78 -5.54
C GLY A 208 -5.70 -8.93 -6.27
N ALA A 209 -6.47 -8.59 -7.29
CA ALA A 209 -7.29 -9.57 -8.00
C ALA A 209 -6.51 -10.78 -8.54
N GLY A 210 -7.07 -11.98 -8.34
CA GLY A 210 -6.53 -13.23 -8.87
C GLY A 210 -5.41 -13.86 -8.04
N THR A 211 -5.07 -13.30 -6.89
CA THR A 211 -4.10 -13.92 -5.96
C THR A 211 -4.82 -14.66 -4.85
N ASN A 212 -4.44 -15.91 -4.63
CA ASN A 212 -4.89 -16.72 -3.52
C ASN A 212 -3.75 -16.81 -2.48
N VAL A 213 -3.84 -15.93 -1.49
CA VAL A 213 -2.85 -15.84 -0.40
C VAL A 213 -3.29 -16.68 0.78
#